data_ed395f84f4d6d73ba83131b2c6dda40c
#
_entry.id   ed395f84f4d6d73ba83131b2c6dda40c
#
_cell.length_a   1.000
_cell.length_b   1.000
_cell.length_c   1.000
_cell.angle_alpha   90.00
_cell.angle_beta   90.00
_cell.angle_gamma   90.00
#
_symmetry.space_group_name_H-M   'P 1'
#
loop_
_entity.id
_entity.type
_entity.pdbx_description
1 polymer ?
#
loop_
_entity_poly.entity_id
_entity_poly.type
_entity_poly.pdbx_seq_one_letter_code
_entity_poly.pdbx_strand_id
1 'polypeptide(L)'
;HALEAESYTGNLMTNVFGGGTIDTERCFLTGYTQLKDYRRNVNSYVWYLREQGYTANGSHPCLRTFYNRYNVNRYLGFEDYLFTEGYYEKYSYPVTYDEEFFPDMLKFFKDDVADGKNVFSFNVTYQGHGPYSTDRLDWGDPVWDGDVSEYSYYVINNYLGSVKDTIE
;
A
#
# COMPACT_ATOMS: atom_id res chain seq x y z
N HIS A 1 -4.25 -10.79 -18.92
CA HIS A 1 -4.11 -9.67 -17.98
C HIS A 1 -3.48 -8.49 -18.70
N ALA A 2 -3.97 -7.26 -18.52
CA ALA A 2 -3.49 -6.09 -19.28
C ALA A 2 -1.97 -5.85 -19.13
N LEU A 3 -1.41 -6.19 -17.99
CA LEU A 3 0.01 -6.00 -17.67
C LEU A 3 0.91 -7.21 -17.93
N GLU A 4 0.39 -8.33 -18.42
CA GLU A 4 1.18 -9.58 -18.57
C GLU A 4 2.37 -9.45 -19.51
N ALA A 5 2.25 -8.63 -20.55
CA ALA A 5 3.33 -8.43 -21.51
C ALA A 5 4.49 -7.56 -20.99
N GLU A 6 4.25 -6.81 -19.92
CA GLU A 6 5.19 -5.81 -19.40
C GLU A 6 5.61 -6.09 -17.95
N SER A 7 5.14 -7.20 -17.36
CA SER A 7 5.40 -7.54 -15.97
C SER A 7 5.67 -9.02 -15.75
N TYR A 8 6.34 -9.32 -14.64
CA TYR A 8 6.42 -10.68 -14.12
C TYR A 8 5.24 -10.89 -13.17
N THR A 9 4.40 -11.86 -13.45
CA THR A 9 3.24 -12.20 -12.63
C THR A 9 3.42 -13.54 -11.94
N GLY A 10 2.77 -13.72 -10.80
CA GLY A 10 2.83 -14.96 -10.03
C GLY A 10 1.82 -14.98 -8.90
N ASN A 11 1.72 -16.13 -8.25
CA ASN A 11 0.87 -16.28 -7.06
C ASN A 11 1.70 -16.04 -5.80
N LEU A 12 1.25 -15.10 -4.98
CA LEU A 12 1.81 -14.86 -3.65
C LEU A 12 0.87 -15.44 -2.59
N MET A 13 1.41 -16.33 -1.76
CA MET A 13 0.68 -16.85 -0.60
C MET A 13 1.13 -16.12 0.66
N THR A 14 0.17 -15.58 1.40
CA THR A 14 0.43 -14.93 2.70
C THR A 14 -0.12 -15.80 3.83
N ASN A 15 0.49 -15.70 5.01
CA ASN A 15 0.04 -16.41 6.21
C ASN A 15 -0.98 -15.62 7.04
N VAL A 16 -1.53 -14.55 6.47
CA VAL A 16 -2.46 -13.65 7.15
C VAL A 16 -3.82 -13.74 6.47
N PHE A 17 -4.87 -13.92 7.27
CA PHE A 17 -6.24 -14.04 6.82
C PHE A 17 -7.10 -12.89 7.33
N GLY A 18 -8.16 -12.57 6.58
CA GLY A 18 -9.19 -11.66 7.05
C GLY A 18 -8.77 -10.19 7.14
N GLY A 19 -7.97 -9.69 6.20
CA GLY A 19 -7.64 -8.27 6.13
C GLY A 19 -6.46 -7.84 7.00
N GLY A 20 -5.55 -8.73 7.30
CA GLY A 20 -4.34 -8.45 8.10
C GLY A 20 -3.21 -7.78 7.32
N THR A 21 -3.48 -6.72 6.55
CA THR A 21 -2.48 -6.02 5.72
C THR A 21 -1.24 -5.63 6.52
N ILE A 22 -1.44 -5.02 7.68
CA ILE A 22 -0.32 -4.56 8.52
C ILE A 22 0.56 -5.71 9.03
N ASP A 23 -0.03 -6.86 9.35
CA ASP A 23 0.74 -8.02 9.80
C ASP A 23 1.50 -8.65 8.62
N THR A 24 0.92 -8.65 7.43
CA THR A 24 1.58 -9.06 6.19
C THR A 24 2.76 -8.14 5.85
N GLU A 25 2.58 -6.82 5.91
CA GLU A 25 3.65 -5.84 5.69
C GLU A 25 4.82 -6.09 6.66
N ARG A 26 4.52 -6.23 7.95
CA ARG A 26 5.52 -6.46 8.99
C ARG A 26 6.22 -7.80 8.83
N CYS A 27 5.48 -8.85 8.52
CA CYS A 27 6.05 -10.15 8.23
C CYS A 27 6.99 -10.09 7.02
N PHE A 28 6.59 -9.45 5.94
CA PHE A 28 7.42 -9.26 4.76
C PHE A 28 8.72 -8.51 5.09
N LEU A 29 8.62 -7.38 5.81
CA LEU A 29 9.77 -6.52 6.08
C LEU A 29 10.73 -7.08 7.14
N THR A 30 10.28 -7.98 8.01
CA THR A 30 11.08 -8.46 9.14
C THR A 30 11.35 -9.97 9.14
N GLY A 31 10.58 -10.73 8.39
CA GLY A 31 10.57 -12.20 8.47
C GLY A 31 9.90 -12.77 9.73
N TYR A 32 9.33 -11.94 10.61
CA TYR A 32 8.66 -12.39 11.83
C TYR A 32 7.14 -12.41 11.67
N THR A 33 6.52 -13.54 12.00
CA THR A 33 5.06 -13.71 11.89
C THR A 33 4.28 -13.05 13.04
N GLN A 34 4.91 -12.80 14.17
CA GLN A 34 4.29 -12.19 15.34
C GLN A 34 5.28 -11.29 16.10
N LEU A 35 5.58 -10.14 15.59
CA LEU A 35 6.35 -9.15 16.33
C LEU A 35 5.40 -8.17 17.02
N LYS A 36 5.33 -8.21 18.35
CA LYS A 36 4.34 -7.43 19.13
C LYS A 36 4.86 -6.07 19.61
N ASP A 37 6.17 -5.87 19.65
CA ASP A 37 6.77 -4.66 20.22
C ASP A 37 7.69 -3.96 19.22
N TYR A 38 7.35 -2.73 18.91
CA TYR A 38 8.09 -1.83 18.03
C TYR A 38 8.49 -0.56 18.79
N ARG A 39 9.18 -0.70 19.92
CA ARG A 39 9.68 0.43 20.73
C ARG A 39 11.17 0.72 20.53
N ARG A 40 11.83 -0.02 19.68
CA ARG A 40 13.25 0.09 19.32
C ARG A 40 13.49 -0.47 17.94
N ASN A 41 14.68 -0.23 17.39
CA ASN A 41 15.05 -0.80 16.10
C ASN A 41 14.90 -2.32 16.10
N VAL A 42 14.34 -2.81 15.02
CA VAL A 42 14.05 -4.22 14.78
C VAL A 42 14.80 -4.63 13.52
N ASN A 43 15.42 -5.79 13.53
CA ASN A 43 16.02 -6.35 12.33
C ASN A 43 14.98 -6.45 11.21
N SER A 44 15.32 -5.89 10.05
CA SER A 44 14.43 -5.83 8.90
C SER A 44 15.24 -5.84 7.61
N TYR A 45 14.58 -6.13 6.49
CA TYR A 45 15.17 -5.95 5.17
C TYR A 45 15.55 -4.49 4.90
N VAL A 46 14.82 -3.55 5.48
CA VAL A 46 15.08 -2.11 5.33
C VAL A 46 16.45 -1.76 5.91
N TRP A 47 16.73 -2.16 7.15
CA TRP A 47 18.04 -1.96 7.76
C TRP A 47 19.16 -2.65 6.98
N TYR A 48 18.92 -3.90 6.57
CA TYR A 48 19.91 -4.64 5.76
C TYR A 48 20.25 -3.90 4.47
N LEU A 49 19.24 -3.41 3.73
CA LEU A 49 19.47 -2.69 2.47
C LEU A 49 20.17 -1.34 2.72
N ARG A 50 19.83 -0.64 3.78
CA ARG A 50 20.55 0.60 4.15
C ARG A 50 22.03 0.34 4.44
N GLU A 51 22.35 -0.74 5.11
CA GLU A 51 23.74 -1.15 5.35
C GLU A 51 24.49 -1.47 4.04
N GLN A 52 23.75 -1.83 2.98
CA GLN A 52 24.29 -2.01 1.62
C GLN A 52 24.31 -0.70 0.81
N GLY A 53 24.01 0.44 1.40
CA GLY A 53 24.06 1.76 0.75
C GLY A 53 22.78 2.13 -0.02
N TYR A 54 21.67 1.47 0.25
CA TYR A 54 20.36 1.88 -0.29
C TYR A 54 19.75 3.02 0.54
N THR A 55 19.14 3.98 -0.14
CA THR A 55 18.15 4.87 0.44
C THR A 55 16.85 4.10 0.61
N ALA A 56 16.28 4.11 1.81
CA ALA A 56 15.07 3.39 2.11
C ALA A 56 13.93 4.36 2.43
N ASN A 57 12.95 4.44 1.55
CA ASN A 57 11.79 5.30 1.69
C ASN A 57 10.48 4.53 1.43
N GLY A 58 9.38 5.19 1.65
CA GLY A 58 8.07 4.65 1.35
C GLY A 58 6.95 5.65 1.56
N SER A 59 5.74 5.20 1.29
CA SER A 59 4.57 6.04 1.48
C SER A 59 3.28 5.23 1.70
N HIS A 60 2.33 5.86 2.38
CA HIS A 60 0.98 5.36 2.54
C HIS A 60 0.02 6.54 2.66
N PRO A 61 -0.90 6.72 1.70
CA PRO A 61 -1.81 7.86 1.66
C PRO A 61 -2.95 7.70 2.68
N CYS A 62 -2.59 7.56 3.94
CA CYS A 62 -3.46 7.47 5.09
C CYS A 62 -2.81 8.16 6.29
N LEU A 63 -3.55 8.32 7.38
CA LEU A 63 -3.06 8.96 8.61
C LEU A 63 -1.84 8.22 9.17
N ARG A 64 -0.79 8.97 9.50
CA ARG A 64 0.47 8.44 10.06
C ARG A 64 0.28 7.65 11.36
N THR A 65 -0.79 7.92 12.08
CA THR A 65 -1.14 7.22 13.31
C THR A 65 -1.81 5.88 13.07
N PHE A 66 -2.34 5.66 11.86
CA PHE A 66 -3.00 4.41 11.50
C PHE A 66 -2.01 3.25 11.59
N TYR A 67 -2.33 2.25 12.40
CA TYR A 67 -1.42 1.15 12.79
C TYR A 67 -0.08 1.61 13.36
N ASN A 68 0.00 2.86 13.84
CA ASN A 68 1.25 3.45 14.36
C ASN A 68 2.42 3.40 13.36
N ARG A 69 2.13 3.47 12.06
CA ARG A 69 3.16 3.34 11.00
C ARG A 69 4.29 4.36 11.14
N TYR A 70 3.99 5.58 11.55
CA TYR A 70 5.01 6.61 11.74
C TYR A 70 6.15 6.16 12.67
N ASN A 71 5.82 5.57 13.81
CA ASN A 71 6.85 5.08 14.73
C ASN A 71 7.43 3.74 14.29
N VAL A 72 6.57 2.81 13.84
CA VAL A 72 6.99 1.46 13.45
C VAL A 72 7.96 1.51 12.28
N ASN A 73 7.67 2.29 11.23
CA ASN A 73 8.51 2.37 10.05
C ASN A 73 9.90 2.96 10.35
N ARG A 74 10.00 3.90 11.29
CA ARG A 74 11.30 4.37 11.81
C ARG A 74 12.11 3.25 12.47
N TYR A 75 11.48 2.42 13.29
CA TYR A 75 12.14 1.28 13.94
C TYR A 75 12.50 0.17 12.93
N LEU A 76 11.75 0.06 11.84
CA LEU A 76 12.07 -0.82 10.73
C LEU A 76 13.22 -0.30 9.84
N GLY A 77 13.59 0.98 9.96
CA GLY A 77 14.75 1.54 9.29
C GLY A 77 14.45 2.48 8.12
N PHE A 78 13.20 2.79 7.80
CA PHE A 78 12.91 3.79 6.77
C PHE A 78 13.48 5.16 7.16
N GLU A 79 14.11 5.82 6.20
CA GLU A 79 14.68 7.16 6.35
C GLU A 79 13.59 8.20 6.22
N ASP A 80 12.73 8.00 5.22
CA ASP A 80 11.57 8.84 4.97
C ASP A 80 10.35 7.99 4.65
N TYR A 81 9.19 8.41 5.16
CA TYR A 81 7.93 7.72 4.91
C TYR A 81 6.79 8.74 4.90
N LEU A 82 6.16 8.89 3.72
CA LEU A 82 5.15 9.90 3.48
C LEU A 82 3.75 9.40 3.85
N PHE A 83 2.97 10.29 4.42
CA PHE A 83 1.60 10.04 4.88
C PHE A 83 0.64 11.12 4.37
N THR A 84 -0.64 10.99 4.67
CA THR A 84 -1.62 12.04 4.37
C THR A 84 -1.17 13.34 4.99
N GLU A 85 -0.86 13.34 6.30
CA GLU A 85 -0.36 14.55 6.95
C GLU A 85 1.04 14.92 6.43
N GLY A 86 1.15 16.13 5.97
CA GLY A 86 2.38 16.72 5.48
C GLY A 86 2.67 16.49 4.00
N TYR A 87 2.00 15.53 3.34
CA TYR A 87 2.21 15.34 1.92
C TYR A 87 0.91 15.13 1.11
N TYR A 88 0.13 14.07 1.39
CA TYR A 88 -1.05 13.72 0.60
C TYR A 88 -2.30 14.53 0.96
N GLU A 89 -2.27 15.35 2.00
CA GLU A 89 -3.36 16.25 2.36
C GLU A 89 -3.73 17.26 1.26
N LYS A 90 -2.86 17.42 0.26
CA LYS A 90 -3.11 18.23 -0.94
C LYS A 90 -4.12 17.62 -1.90
N TYR A 91 -4.40 16.33 -1.76
CA TYR A 91 -5.37 15.58 -2.54
C TYR A 91 -6.68 15.37 -1.79
N SER A 92 -7.52 14.48 -2.29
CA SER A 92 -8.78 14.15 -1.63
C SER A 92 -8.55 13.51 -0.25
N TYR A 93 -9.25 14.01 0.75
CA TYR A 93 -9.21 13.45 2.10
C TYR A 93 -10.52 12.71 2.40
N PRO A 94 -10.53 11.58 3.12
CA PRO A 94 -9.39 10.91 3.78
C PRO A 94 -8.61 9.93 2.88
N VAL A 95 -9.02 9.75 1.65
CA VAL A 95 -8.45 8.77 0.72
C VAL A 95 -7.79 9.52 -0.44
N THR A 96 -6.54 9.20 -0.72
CA THR A 96 -5.87 9.57 -1.98
C THR A 96 -6.03 8.40 -2.93
N TYR A 97 -6.57 8.65 -4.11
CA TYR A 97 -6.77 7.65 -5.14
C TYR A 97 -5.44 7.27 -5.81
N ASP A 98 -5.39 6.10 -6.41
CA ASP A 98 -4.17 5.57 -7.00
C ASP A 98 -3.72 6.39 -8.23
N GLU A 99 -4.65 7.03 -8.95
CA GLU A 99 -4.35 7.98 -10.04
C GLU A 99 -3.52 9.20 -9.59
N GLU A 100 -3.66 9.60 -8.32
CA GLU A 100 -2.90 10.69 -7.69
C GLU A 100 -1.63 10.15 -7.00
N PHE A 101 -1.73 8.96 -6.42
CA PHE A 101 -0.68 8.35 -5.61
C PHE A 101 0.49 7.82 -6.45
N PHE A 102 0.21 7.09 -7.52
CA PHE A 102 1.27 6.47 -8.33
C PHE A 102 2.17 7.47 -9.06
N PRO A 103 1.68 8.57 -9.65
CA PRO A 103 2.57 9.58 -10.22
C PRO A 103 3.54 10.18 -9.22
N ASP A 104 3.09 10.49 -8.00
CA ASP A 104 3.95 11.02 -6.95
C ASP A 104 5.00 9.98 -6.50
N MET A 105 4.57 8.75 -6.26
CA MET A 105 5.46 7.65 -5.90
C MET A 105 6.54 7.42 -6.96
N LEU A 106 6.15 7.41 -8.24
CA LEU A 106 7.08 7.25 -9.36
C LEU A 106 8.04 8.43 -9.46
N LYS A 107 7.55 9.65 -9.19
CA LYS A 107 8.40 10.85 -9.18
C LYS A 107 9.50 10.74 -8.13
N PHE A 108 9.16 10.40 -6.88
CA PHE A 108 10.16 10.25 -5.82
C PHE A 108 11.20 9.19 -6.15
N PHE A 109 10.75 8.04 -6.66
CA PHE A 109 11.66 7.00 -7.08
C PHE A 109 12.64 7.50 -8.17
N LYS A 110 12.12 8.19 -9.18
CA LYS A 110 12.94 8.73 -10.28
C LYS A 110 13.92 9.81 -9.80
N ASP A 111 13.49 10.67 -8.90
CA ASP A 111 14.34 11.74 -8.35
C ASP A 111 15.53 11.11 -7.58
N ASP A 112 15.29 10.14 -6.73
CA ASP A 112 16.35 9.45 -5.98
C ASP A 112 17.31 8.69 -6.90
N VAL A 113 16.79 8.00 -7.93
CA VAL A 113 17.64 7.31 -8.92
C VAL A 113 18.46 8.29 -9.75
N ALA A 114 17.90 9.45 -10.11
CA ALA A 114 18.62 10.51 -10.84
C ALA A 114 19.77 11.09 -10.02
N ASP A 115 19.63 11.12 -8.68
CA ASP A 115 20.69 11.48 -7.74
C ASP A 115 21.79 10.39 -7.59
N GLY A 116 21.69 9.29 -8.33
CA GLY A 116 22.63 8.18 -8.29
C GLY A 116 22.50 7.25 -7.08
N LYS A 117 21.37 7.32 -6.38
CA LYS A 117 21.10 6.46 -5.22
C LYS A 117 20.62 5.07 -5.65
N ASN A 118 20.99 4.04 -4.89
CA ASN A 118 20.27 2.78 -4.89
C ASN A 118 19.03 2.95 -4.01
N VAL A 119 17.85 2.58 -4.48
CA VAL A 119 16.59 2.89 -3.80
C VAL A 119 15.86 1.60 -3.42
N PHE A 120 15.43 1.52 -2.18
CA PHE A 120 14.38 0.62 -1.72
C PHE A 120 13.14 1.44 -1.37
N SER A 121 12.10 1.33 -2.17
CA SER A 121 10.85 2.05 -1.96
C SER A 121 9.72 1.08 -1.66
N PHE A 122 9.08 1.23 -0.49
CA PHE A 122 7.97 0.38 -0.05
C PHE A 122 6.71 1.22 0.15
N ASN A 123 5.77 1.05 -0.76
CA ASN A 123 4.57 1.87 -0.82
C ASN A 123 3.33 1.01 -0.64
N VAL A 124 2.35 1.53 0.10
CA VAL A 124 1.10 0.86 0.39
C VAL A 124 -0.04 1.73 -0.07
N THR A 125 -0.86 1.26 -1.00
CA THR A 125 -2.04 1.97 -1.48
C THR A 125 -3.17 1.95 -0.45
N TYR A 126 -4.19 2.79 -0.63
CA TYR A 126 -5.35 2.85 0.26
C TYR A 126 -6.69 2.71 -0.48
N GLN A 127 -6.73 2.95 -1.77
CA GLN A 127 -7.93 3.01 -2.60
C GLN A 127 -8.86 1.79 -2.43
N GLY A 128 -8.31 0.59 -2.39
CA GLY A 128 -9.06 -0.65 -2.22
C GLY A 128 -9.46 -0.99 -0.78
N HIS A 129 -9.32 -0.05 0.18
CA HIS A 129 -9.65 -0.32 1.59
C HIS A 129 -11.15 -0.16 1.87
N GLY A 130 -11.78 -1.17 2.48
CA GLY A 130 -13.15 -1.04 2.98
C GLY A 130 -13.30 -0.08 4.18
N PRO A 131 -14.52 0.21 4.63
CA PRO A 131 -15.78 -0.42 4.18
C PRO A 131 -16.24 0.09 2.80
N TYR A 132 -16.83 -0.79 2.02
CA TYR A 132 -17.43 -0.44 0.73
C TYR A 132 -18.89 -0.05 0.90
N SER A 133 -19.40 0.82 0.02
CA SER A 133 -20.84 1.13 -0.05
C SER A 133 -21.67 -0.13 -0.29
N THR A 134 -22.81 -0.21 0.39
CA THR A 134 -23.68 -1.38 0.39
C THR A 134 -25.02 -1.15 -0.33
N ASP A 135 -25.20 0.07 -0.86
CA ASP A 135 -26.43 0.57 -1.46
C ASP A 135 -26.23 1.33 -2.78
N ARG A 136 -24.97 1.48 -3.22
CA ARG A 136 -24.61 2.14 -4.48
C ARG A 136 -23.26 1.64 -5.01
N LEU A 137 -23.02 1.89 -6.28
CA LEU A 137 -21.72 1.71 -6.94
C LEU A 137 -20.90 3.01 -6.80
N ASP A 138 -19.68 2.90 -6.29
CA ASP A 138 -18.75 4.03 -6.11
C ASP A 138 -17.76 4.14 -7.28
N TRP A 139 -17.63 3.10 -8.12
CA TRP A 139 -16.60 2.93 -9.17
C TRP A 139 -17.19 2.73 -10.58
N GLY A 140 -18.28 3.43 -10.90
CA GLY A 140 -18.90 3.36 -12.21
C GLY A 140 -19.75 2.10 -12.44
N ASP A 141 -19.71 1.56 -13.66
CA ASP A 141 -20.50 0.39 -14.03
C ASP A 141 -20.05 -0.88 -13.26
N PRO A 142 -20.97 -1.81 -12.97
CA PRO A 142 -20.62 -3.02 -12.26
C PRO A 142 -19.64 -3.87 -13.09
N VAL A 143 -18.67 -4.45 -12.40
CA VAL A 143 -17.66 -5.36 -12.98
C VAL A 143 -18.18 -6.80 -13.01
N TRP A 144 -19.13 -7.13 -12.14
CA TRP A 144 -19.68 -8.47 -11.98
C TRP A 144 -21.20 -8.43 -11.76
N ASP A 145 -21.93 -9.35 -12.36
CA ASP A 145 -23.40 -9.39 -12.41
C ASP A 145 -24.03 -10.70 -11.87
N GLY A 146 -23.29 -11.43 -11.04
CA GLY A 146 -23.76 -12.70 -10.47
C GLY A 146 -24.96 -12.56 -9.53
N ASP A 147 -25.68 -13.66 -9.34
CA ASP A 147 -26.87 -13.73 -8.49
C ASP A 147 -26.50 -13.83 -6.99
N VAL A 148 -26.59 -12.72 -6.31
CA VAL A 148 -26.32 -12.57 -4.87
C VAL A 148 -27.29 -11.57 -4.24
N SER A 149 -27.26 -11.42 -2.91
CA SER A 149 -28.02 -10.36 -2.25
C SER A 149 -27.56 -8.97 -2.74
N GLU A 150 -28.45 -8.00 -2.72
CA GLU A 150 -28.15 -6.61 -3.09
C GLU A 150 -26.93 -6.06 -2.31
N TYR A 151 -26.87 -6.30 -1.00
CA TYR A 151 -25.72 -5.99 -0.16
C TYR A 151 -24.41 -6.55 -0.73
N SER A 152 -24.37 -7.84 -1.03
CA SER A 152 -23.17 -8.50 -1.57
C SER A 152 -22.82 -7.99 -2.96
N TYR A 153 -23.81 -7.68 -3.77
CA TYR A 153 -23.64 -7.14 -5.12
C TYR A 153 -22.86 -5.80 -5.07
N TYR A 154 -23.28 -4.86 -4.23
CA TYR A 154 -22.58 -3.57 -4.10
C TYR A 154 -21.18 -3.73 -3.53
N VAL A 155 -21.01 -4.50 -2.46
CA VAL A 155 -19.69 -4.73 -1.85
C VAL A 155 -18.69 -5.36 -2.83
N ILE A 156 -19.11 -6.40 -3.57
CA ILE A 156 -18.27 -7.07 -4.56
C ILE A 156 -17.89 -6.11 -5.69
N ASN A 157 -18.86 -5.40 -6.25
CA ASN A 157 -18.60 -4.52 -7.36
C ASN A 157 -17.77 -3.29 -6.98
N ASN A 158 -17.93 -2.75 -5.78
CA ASN A 158 -17.08 -1.67 -5.30
C ASN A 158 -15.63 -2.12 -5.08
N TYR A 159 -15.42 -3.34 -4.56
CA TYR A 159 -14.07 -3.91 -4.48
C TYR A 159 -13.47 -4.12 -5.87
N LEU A 160 -14.18 -4.81 -6.76
CA LEU A 160 -13.70 -5.09 -8.11
C LEU A 160 -13.49 -3.81 -8.94
N GLY A 161 -14.37 -2.82 -8.77
CA GLY A 161 -14.25 -1.52 -9.41
C GLY A 161 -13.01 -0.77 -8.97
N SER A 162 -12.71 -0.75 -7.68
CA SER A 162 -11.49 -0.12 -7.16
C SER A 162 -10.22 -0.80 -7.70
N VAL A 163 -10.21 -2.13 -7.81
CA VAL A 163 -9.08 -2.87 -8.39
C VAL A 163 -8.93 -2.60 -9.89
N LYS A 164 -10.05 -2.52 -10.61
CA LYS A 164 -10.05 -2.20 -12.05
C LYS A 164 -9.45 -0.81 -12.28
N ASP A 165 -9.89 0.19 -11.52
CA ASP A 165 -9.41 1.57 -11.59
C ASP A 165 -7.90 1.68 -11.31
N THR A 166 -7.39 0.91 -10.34
CA THR A 166 -5.95 0.84 -10.05
C THR A 166 -5.12 0.31 -11.24
N ILE A 167 -5.72 -0.53 -12.10
CA ILE A 167 -5.01 -1.21 -13.20
C ILE A 167 -5.08 -0.41 -14.51
N GLU A 168 -6.14 0.35 -14.72
CA GLU A 168 -6.38 1.17 -15.92
C GLU A 168 -5.62 2.48 -15.89
#